data_b009a95b435fc6f74554814a36f0d0de
#
_entry.id   b009a95b435fc6f74554814a36f0d0de
#
_cell.length_a   1.000
_cell.length_b   1.000
_cell.length_c   1.000
_cell.angle_alpha   90.00
_cell.angle_beta   90.00
_cell.angle_gamma   90.00
#
_symmetry.space_group_name_H-M   'P 1'
#
loop_
_entity.id
_entity.type
_entity.pdbx_description
1 polymer ?
#
loop_
_entity_poly.entity_id
_entity_poly.type
_entity_poly.pdbx_seq_one_letter_code
_entity_poly.pdbx_strand_id
1 'polypeptide(L)'
;MDNIEPTATIKLSGTAVEIGGTLTAEVTQTDNESGINISQTKWVLNTEAGNIGTEVSKYTGGTFTKTSETITIPTTTGGTYYLHVLTVDNTENKKEVISERIVITSVPKNWKKTTSNDPKWYDYGTEVNAPKLGEGMTPIVYIGENKPTEKKWANAMTEDGSMWVWIPRYAYQIADNYHTNSATGGTINIKFLKDDSNVAYDGTSTWDNVSGQGKWNVHPSFNYGQEVSGIWVAKFEASPEGATTNPSNSEYDGTGKKLQVKPGVSSWSNIAIGNAYTVCLNYNSILNSHMMKNDEWGAVAYLSKSKYGKQNEEVWINNSSSYITGSAGNSASAGSNEGTTNDYTSTQGVKASTTGTVYGVYDMSGGAHEYVAAYVNGENNRLIIYGKALINGETKTKNVYEKASRDYYEDNYNANSSKYGDAVYEVSKSGGYYSSWYGDYSHFPDFYGYFFERGSGYSRGAYAGVLAFHYSSGGSANGYSFRPVLAVL
;
A
#
# COMPACT_ATOMS: atom_id res chain seq x y z
N MET A 1 -26.59 16.96 -47.00
CA MET A 1 -25.29 16.46 -46.52
C MET A 1 -25.48 16.18 -45.04
N ASP A 2 -25.34 14.97 -44.65
CA ASP A 2 -25.46 14.59 -43.21
C ASP A 2 -24.26 15.14 -42.42
N ASN A 3 -24.52 15.87 -41.36
CA ASN A 3 -23.51 16.42 -40.44
C ASN A 3 -23.72 15.94 -39.02
N ILE A 4 -24.55 14.90 -38.82
CA ILE A 4 -24.83 14.33 -37.51
C ILE A 4 -23.84 13.19 -37.24
N GLU A 5 -23.19 13.25 -36.10
CA GLU A 5 -22.30 12.17 -35.70
C GLU A 5 -23.09 10.92 -35.32
N PRO A 6 -22.64 9.72 -35.74
CA PRO A 6 -23.21 8.46 -35.27
C PRO A 6 -23.00 8.30 -33.77
N THR A 7 -23.72 7.40 -33.14
CA THR A 7 -23.56 7.09 -31.70
C THR A 7 -23.53 5.59 -31.47
N ALA A 8 -23.03 5.19 -30.29
CA ALA A 8 -23.05 3.81 -29.81
C ALA A 8 -23.43 3.71 -28.36
N THR A 9 -23.97 2.56 -27.97
CA THR A 9 -24.12 2.16 -26.58
C THR A 9 -23.26 0.93 -26.32
N ILE A 10 -22.60 0.86 -25.16
CA ILE A 10 -21.78 -0.26 -24.75
C ILE A 10 -22.36 -0.81 -23.46
N LYS A 11 -22.75 -2.09 -23.47
CA LYS A 11 -23.27 -2.81 -22.30
C LYS A 11 -22.34 -3.98 -21.98
N LEU A 12 -21.59 -3.87 -20.89
CA LEU A 12 -20.71 -4.94 -20.42
C LEU A 12 -21.52 -6.05 -19.70
N SER A 13 -21.10 -7.30 -19.84
CA SER A 13 -21.64 -8.42 -19.05
C SER A 13 -21.20 -8.39 -17.57
N GLY A 14 -20.22 -7.55 -17.25
CA GLY A 14 -19.69 -7.28 -15.93
C GLY A 14 -18.51 -6.32 -16.04
N THR A 15 -18.08 -5.74 -14.93
CA THR A 15 -16.97 -4.78 -14.86
C THR A 15 -15.68 -5.36 -14.31
N ALA A 16 -15.71 -6.61 -13.82
CA ALA A 16 -14.54 -7.33 -13.31
C ALA A 16 -14.55 -8.78 -13.76
N VAL A 17 -13.38 -9.31 -14.11
CA VAL A 17 -13.18 -10.70 -14.54
C VAL A 17 -11.77 -11.18 -14.17
N GLU A 18 -11.60 -12.48 -13.91
CA GLU A 18 -10.26 -13.06 -13.75
C GLU A 18 -9.57 -13.28 -15.10
N ILE A 19 -8.24 -13.28 -15.10
CA ILE A 19 -7.47 -13.66 -16.29
C ILE A 19 -7.95 -15.02 -16.81
N GLY A 20 -8.23 -15.06 -18.12
CA GLY A 20 -8.79 -16.26 -18.78
C GLY A 20 -10.29 -16.46 -18.59
N GLY A 21 -10.95 -15.64 -17.76
CA GLY A 21 -12.42 -15.66 -17.63
C GLY A 21 -13.10 -15.01 -18.84
N THR A 22 -14.40 -15.17 -18.96
CA THR A 22 -15.20 -14.63 -20.09
C THR A 22 -15.82 -13.29 -19.68
N LEU A 23 -15.55 -12.26 -20.44
CA LEU A 23 -16.21 -10.95 -20.38
C LEU A 23 -16.66 -10.56 -21.79
N THR A 24 -17.87 -10.07 -21.91
CA THR A 24 -18.43 -9.64 -23.20
C THR A 24 -18.95 -8.21 -23.12
N ALA A 25 -19.01 -7.56 -24.27
CA ALA A 25 -19.64 -6.26 -24.47
C ALA A 25 -20.65 -6.35 -25.60
N GLU A 26 -21.89 -6.02 -25.33
CA GLU A 26 -22.92 -5.79 -26.35
C GLU A 26 -22.79 -4.31 -26.80
N VAL A 27 -22.47 -4.11 -28.08
CA VAL A 27 -22.32 -2.79 -28.67
C VAL A 27 -23.42 -2.58 -29.70
N THR A 28 -24.22 -1.53 -29.54
CA THR A 28 -25.26 -1.15 -30.50
C THR A 28 -24.93 0.25 -31.02
N GLN A 29 -24.83 0.37 -32.36
CA GLN A 29 -24.48 1.58 -33.07
C GLN A 29 -25.68 2.09 -33.86
N THR A 30 -25.90 3.39 -33.80
CA THR A 30 -27.04 4.04 -34.47
C THR A 30 -26.63 5.33 -35.17
N ASP A 31 -27.18 5.54 -36.34
CA ASP A 31 -27.22 6.79 -37.05
C ASP A 31 -28.58 6.90 -37.78
N ASN A 32 -29.23 8.06 -37.64
CA ASN A 32 -30.60 8.24 -38.10
C ASN A 32 -30.73 8.84 -39.51
N GLU A 33 -29.61 9.34 -40.07
CA GLU A 33 -29.63 10.00 -41.36
C GLU A 33 -28.94 9.17 -42.47
N SER A 34 -27.63 9.01 -42.39
CA SER A 34 -26.86 8.29 -43.41
C SER A 34 -26.69 6.80 -43.14
N GLY A 35 -26.94 6.37 -41.93
CA GLY A 35 -26.70 4.99 -41.46
C GLY A 35 -25.23 4.67 -41.17
N ILE A 36 -24.97 3.56 -40.51
CA ILE A 36 -23.63 3.16 -40.05
C ILE A 36 -22.81 2.53 -41.18
N ASN A 37 -21.57 3.01 -41.36
CA ASN A 37 -20.55 2.38 -42.19
C ASN A 37 -19.81 1.29 -41.39
N ILE A 38 -20.39 0.11 -41.37
CA ILE A 38 -19.90 -0.99 -40.51
C ILE A 38 -18.47 -1.43 -40.85
N SER A 39 -18.03 -1.25 -42.06
CA SER A 39 -16.69 -1.63 -42.53
C SER A 39 -15.57 -0.76 -41.94
N GLN A 40 -15.91 0.44 -41.47
CA GLN A 40 -14.97 1.37 -40.84
C GLN A 40 -15.12 1.47 -39.34
N THR A 41 -16.19 0.92 -38.75
CA THR A 41 -16.38 0.91 -37.32
C THR A 41 -15.46 -0.11 -36.65
N LYS A 42 -14.76 0.29 -35.58
CA LYS A 42 -13.73 -0.52 -34.92
C LYS A 42 -13.78 -0.34 -33.44
N TRP A 43 -13.06 -1.22 -32.74
CA TRP A 43 -12.85 -1.12 -31.30
C TRP A 43 -11.41 -1.39 -30.90
N VAL A 44 -11.04 -0.97 -29.70
CA VAL A 44 -9.80 -1.33 -29.02
C VAL A 44 -10.05 -1.39 -27.52
N LEU A 45 -9.38 -2.32 -26.84
CA LEU A 45 -9.28 -2.39 -25.39
C LEU A 45 -7.91 -1.84 -24.98
N ASN A 46 -7.88 -0.78 -24.19
CA ASN A 46 -6.63 -0.21 -23.69
C ASN A 46 -6.79 0.36 -22.27
N THR A 47 -5.74 0.95 -21.71
CA THR A 47 -5.70 1.48 -20.33
C THR A 47 -6.12 2.95 -20.22
N GLU A 48 -6.40 3.63 -21.33
CA GLU A 48 -6.77 5.03 -21.35
C GLU A 48 -8.22 5.23 -20.91
N ALA A 49 -8.44 6.03 -19.84
CA ALA A 49 -9.79 6.34 -19.36
C ALA A 49 -10.48 7.45 -20.16
N GLY A 50 -9.71 8.24 -20.90
CA GLY A 50 -10.18 9.36 -21.70
C GLY A 50 -10.25 9.04 -23.18
N ASN A 51 -10.79 9.98 -23.96
CA ASN A 51 -10.90 9.90 -25.40
C ASN A 51 -9.52 9.76 -26.07
N ILE A 52 -9.35 8.77 -26.94
CA ILE A 52 -8.12 8.53 -27.70
C ILE A 52 -8.18 9.17 -29.12
N GLY A 53 -9.32 9.74 -29.48
CA GLY A 53 -9.57 10.42 -30.78
C GLY A 53 -10.07 9.48 -31.87
N THR A 54 -10.50 10.05 -32.98
CA THR A 54 -11.22 9.35 -34.04
C THR A 54 -10.32 8.85 -35.19
N GLU A 55 -9.03 8.72 -34.97
CA GLU A 55 -8.09 8.11 -35.93
C GLU A 55 -8.26 6.59 -35.96
N VAL A 56 -8.69 6.05 -37.11
CA VAL A 56 -8.99 4.61 -37.29
C VAL A 56 -7.83 3.70 -36.95
N SER A 57 -6.60 4.16 -37.14
CA SER A 57 -5.36 3.40 -36.85
C SER A 57 -5.17 3.08 -35.32
N LYS A 58 -5.81 3.82 -34.44
CA LYS A 58 -5.76 3.60 -32.97
C LYS A 58 -6.64 2.44 -32.52
N TYR A 59 -7.58 1.99 -33.34
CA TYR A 59 -8.57 0.96 -33.00
C TYR A 59 -8.14 -0.41 -33.59
N THR A 60 -7.29 -1.10 -32.87
CA THR A 60 -6.63 -2.33 -33.33
C THR A 60 -7.26 -3.63 -32.79
N GLY A 61 -8.29 -3.54 -31.96
CA GLY A 61 -8.93 -4.70 -31.34
C GLY A 61 -9.80 -5.52 -32.29
N GLY A 62 -10.48 -4.85 -33.24
CA GLY A 62 -11.31 -5.50 -34.25
C GLY A 62 -12.23 -4.56 -34.97
N THR A 63 -12.87 -5.08 -36.04
CA THR A 63 -13.89 -4.41 -36.82
C THR A 63 -15.25 -5.05 -36.58
N PHE A 64 -16.30 -4.27 -36.44
CA PHE A 64 -17.66 -4.79 -36.30
C PHE A 64 -18.18 -5.39 -37.58
N THR A 65 -19.04 -6.37 -37.50
CA THR A 65 -19.70 -7.03 -38.64
C THR A 65 -21.18 -6.67 -38.72
N LYS A 66 -21.75 -6.11 -37.66
CA LYS A 66 -23.14 -5.72 -37.52
C LYS A 66 -23.27 -4.44 -36.71
N THR A 67 -24.34 -3.71 -36.87
CA THR A 67 -24.66 -2.51 -36.07
C THR A 67 -24.99 -2.84 -34.62
N SER A 68 -25.44 -4.04 -34.33
CA SER A 68 -25.56 -4.59 -32.96
C SER A 68 -24.82 -5.91 -32.90
N GLU A 69 -23.73 -5.94 -32.10
CA GLU A 69 -22.82 -7.08 -32.01
C GLU A 69 -22.31 -7.27 -30.58
N THR A 70 -22.22 -8.53 -30.14
CA THR A 70 -21.56 -8.90 -28.88
C THR A 70 -20.13 -9.32 -29.16
N ILE A 71 -19.17 -8.57 -28.63
CA ILE A 71 -17.75 -8.91 -28.74
C ILE A 71 -17.24 -9.53 -27.45
N THR A 72 -16.25 -10.42 -27.57
CA THR A 72 -15.54 -10.97 -26.42
C THR A 72 -14.35 -10.08 -26.08
N ILE A 73 -14.28 -9.62 -24.85
CA ILE A 73 -13.17 -8.81 -24.35
C ILE A 73 -11.96 -9.70 -24.09
N PRO A 74 -10.77 -9.37 -24.61
CA PRO A 74 -9.53 -10.09 -24.28
C PRO A 74 -9.21 -10.00 -22.79
N THR A 75 -9.08 -11.15 -22.11
CA THR A 75 -8.83 -11.23 -20.65
C THR A 75 -7.49 -11.90 -20.35
N THR A 76 -6.52 -11.82 -21.25
CA THR A 76 -5.22 -12.51 -21.13
C THR A 76 -4.22 -11.81 -20.23
N THR A 77 -4.40 -10.51 -19.98
CA THR A 77 -3.48 -9.69 -19.18
C THR A 77 -4.26 -8.96 -18.10
N GLY A 78 -3.82 -9.06 -16.85
CA GLY A 78 -4.41 -8.34 -15.72
C GLY A 78 -4.16 -6.83 -15.81
N GLY A 79 -5.12 -6.05 -15.35
CA GLY A 79 -5.06 -4.58 -15.36
C GLY A 79 -6.42 -3.93 -15.39
N THR A 80 -6.41 -2.62 -15.46
CA THR A 80 -7.60 -1.79 -15.66
C THR A 80 -7.66 -1.35 -17.10
N TYR A 81 -8.79 -1.56 -17.75
CA TYR A 81 -9.00 -1.31 -19.16
C TYR A 81 -10.30 -0.56 -19.41
N TYR A 82 -10.39 0.02 -20.62
CA TYR A 82 -11.59 0.64 -21.17
C TYR A 82 -11.75 0.16 -22.61
N LEU A 83 -13.00 -0.17 -22.98
CA LEU A 83 -13.34 -0.49 -24.35
C LEU A 83 -13.68 0.81 -25.08
N HIS A 84 -12.89 1.16 -26.08
CA HIS A 84 -13.13 2.30 -26.96
C HIS A 84 -13.75 1.80 -28.26
N VAL A 85 -14.86 2.37 -28.64
CA VAL A 85 -15.59 2.05 -29.86
C VAL A 85 -15.59 3.29 -30.77
N LEU A 86 -15.01 3.16 -31.94
CA LEU A 86 -15.11 4.15 -33.00
C LEU A 86 -16.30 3.78 -33.88
N THR A 87 -17.34 4.59 -33.89
CA THR A 87 -18.48 4.45 -34.81
C THR A 87 -18.34 5.44 -35.95
N VAL A 88 -18.66 5.01 -37.19
CA VAL A 88 -18.51 5.78 -38.41
C VAL A 88 -19.80 5.65 -39.22
N ASP A 89 -20.33 6.74 -39.78
CA ASP A 89 -21.49 6.74 -40.68
C ASP A 89 -21.09 6.64 -42.15
N ASN A 90 -22.06 6.57 -43.04
CA ASN A 90 -21.82 6.47 -44.48
C ASN A 90 -21.38 7.79 -45.12
N THR A 91 -21.37 8.91 -44.39
CA THR A 91 -20.85 10.21 -44.78
C THR A 91 -19.52 10.58 -44.11
N GLU A 92 -18.90 9.58 -43.42
CA GLU A 92 -17.59 9.68 -42.77
C GLU A 92 -17.57 10.54 -41.49
N ASN A 93 -18.71 10.89 -40.89
CA ASN A 93 -18.73 11.44 -39.53
C ASN A 93 -18.32 10.35 -38.57
N LYS A 94 -17.58 10.72 -37.50
CA LYS A 94 -16.96 9.78 -36.60
C LYS A 94 -17.19 10.18 -35.16
N LYS A 95 -17.46 9.19 -34.30
CA LYS A 95 -17.57 9.39 -32.89
C LYS A 95 -16.93 8.25 -32.11
N GLU A 96 -16.20 8.59 -31.07
CA GLU A 96 -15.72 7.65 -30.09
C GLU A 96 -16.70 7.53 -28.91
N VAL A 97 -16.94 6.30 -28.47
CA VAL A 97 -17.69 5.99 -27.25
C VAL A 97 -16.83 5.07 -26.39
N ILE A 98 -16.79 5.35 -25.09
CA ILE A 98 -15.93 4.65 -24.12
C ILE A 98 -16.82 3.90 -23.12
N SER A 99 -16.47 2.67 -22.79
CA SER A 99 -17.14 1.89 -21.74
C SER A 99 -16.88 2.45 -20.34
N GLU A 100 -17.61 1.97 -19.39
CA GLU A 100 -17.18 2.01 -18.00
C GLU A 100 -15.88 1.18 -17.78
N ARG A 101 -15.26 1.36 -16.63
CA ARG A 101 -14.00 0.70 -16.25
C ARG A 101 -14.14 -0.82 -16.23
N ILE A 102 -13.21 -1.52 -16.86
CA ILE A 102 -13.08 -2.97 -16.87
C ILE A 102 -11.84 -3.37 -16.06
N VAL A 103 -11.98 -4.27 -15.09
CA VAL A 103 -10.87 -4.79 -14.28
C VAL A 103 -10.64 -6.27 -14.62
N ILE A 104 -9.46 -6.59 -15.13
CA ILE A 104 -9.01 -7.97 -15.35
C ILE A 104 -8.04 -8.32 -14.22
N THR A 105 -8.49 -9.15 -13.28
CA THR A 105 -7.76 -9.43 -12.03
C THR A 105 -6.89 -10.68 -12.18
N SER A 106 -5.63 -10.57 -11.77
CA SER A 106 -4.77 -11.75 -11.55
C SER A 106 -4.62 -12.00 -10.06
N VAL A 107 -4.96 -13.20 -9.62
CA VAL A 107 -4.58 -13.64 -8.28
C VAL A 107 -3.08 -13.92 -8.27
N PRO A 108 -2.28 -13.40 -7.33
CA PRO A 108 -0.85 -13.64 -7.30
C PRO A 108 -0.51 -15.14 -7.25
N LYS A 109 0.63 -15.52 -7.84
CA LYS A 109 1.10 -16.92 -7.88
C LYS A 109 1.07 -17.54 -6.48
N ASN A 110 0.55 -18.76 -6.37
CA ASN A 110 0.39 -19.53 -5.13
C ASN A 110 -0.63 -18.94 -4.13
N TRP A 111 -1.45 -17.99 -4.55
CA TRP A 111 -2.60 -17.51 -3.79
C TRP A 111 -3.90 -17.94 -4.48
N LYS A 112 -4.97 -18.06 -3.72
CA LYS A 112 -6.31 -18.25 -4.26
C LYS A 112 -7.32 -17.41 -3.49
N LYS A 113 -8.39 -17.02 -4.13
CA LYS A 113 -9.54 -16.40 -3.49
C LYS A 113 -10.19 -17.37 -2.50
N THR A 114 -10.72 -16.82 -1.43
CA THR A 114 -11.52 -17.55 -0.44
C THR A 114 -12.71 -16.69 -0.01
N THR A 115 -13.40 -17.08 1.05
CA THR A 115 -14.51 -16.31 1.61
C THR A 115 -14.18 -15.82 3.01
N SER A 116 -14.88 -14.80 3.48
CA SER A 116 -14.73 -14.28 4.85
C SER A 116 -15.04 -15.31 5.94
N ASN A 117 -15.82 -16.34 5.61
CA ASN A 117 -16.18 -17.42 6.53
C ASN A 117 -15.23 -18.64 6.45
N ASP A 118 -14.18 -18.59 5.63
CA ASP A 118 -13.21 -19.68 5.56
C ASP A 118 -12.36 -19.70 6.84
N PRO A 119 -12.45 -20.76 7.68
CA PRO A 119 -11.67 -20.83 8.93
C PRO A 119 -10.15 -20.93 8.69
N LYS A 120 -9.72 -21.09 7.44
CA LYS A 120 -8.30 -21.13 7.04
C LYS A 120 -7.79 -19.78 6.58
N TRP A 121 -8.65 -18.76 6.46
CA TRP A 121 -8.27 -17.45 5.95
C TRP A 121 -7.22 -16.77 6.82
N TYR A 122 -7.41 -16.78 8.14
CA TYR A 122 -6.47 -16.22 9.09
C TYR A 122 -6.42 -17.01 10.40
N ASP A 123 -5.32 -16.85 11.13
CA ASP A 123 -5.14 -17.44 12.46
C ASP A 123 -4.09 -16.63 13.22
N TYR A 124 -4.52 -15.90 14.23
CA TYR A 124 -3.65 -15.16 15.16
C TYR A 124 -3.35 -15.97 16.41
N GLY A 125 -3.82 -17.22 16.53
CA GLY A 125 -3.64 -18.08 17.70
C GLY A 125 -4.44 -17.67 18.93
N THR A 126 -5.34 -16.71 18.81
CA THR A 126 -6.22 -16.20 19.87
C THR A 126 -7.40 -15.44 19.23
N GLU A 127 -8.37 -15.06 20.05
CA GLU A 127 -9.51 -14.24 19.60
C GLU A 127 -9.04 -12.87 19.13
N VAL A 128 -9.47 -12.47 17.94
CA VAL A 128 -9.20 -11.18 17.32
C VAL A 128 -10.45 -10.70 16.56
N ASN A 129 -10.49 -9.42 16.22
CA ASN A 129 -11.52 -8.91 15.33
C ASN A 129 -11.43 -9.58 13.96
N ALA A 130 -12.56 -10.05 13.47
CA ALA A 130 -12.68 -10.49 12.09
C ALA A 130 -12.28 -9.34 11.15
N PRO A 131 -11.50 -9.64 10.08
CA PRO A 131 -11.12 -8.60 9.12
C PRO A 131 -12.36 -8.01 8.44
N LYS A 132 -12.50 -6.69 8.51
CA LYS A 132 -13.61 -5.96 7.88
C LYS A 132 -13.27 -5.71 6.42
N LEU A 133 -13.94 -6.40 5.52
CA LEU A 133 -13.78 -6.21 4.08
C LEU A 133 -14.58 -5.00 3.61
N GLY A 134 -13.95 -4.15 2.82
CA GLY A 134 -14.65 -3.07 2.11
C GLY A 134 -15.08 -3.50 0.70
N GLU A 135 -15.76 -2.60 0.01
CA GLU A 135 -16.22 -2.82 -1.36
C GLU A 135 -15.06 -3.17 -2.30
N GLY A 136 -15.24 -4.21 -3.13
CA GLY A 136 -14.21 -4.66 -4.07
C GLY A 136 -13.04 -5.44 -3.45
N MET A 137 -13.05 -5.69 -2.14
CA MET A 137 -12.04 -6.52 -1.48
C MET A 137 -12.42 -7.99 -1.47
N THR A 138 -11.46 -8.85 -1.76
CA THR A 138 -11.63 -10.31 -1.75
C THR A 138 -10.58 -10.96 -0.84
N PRO A 139 -10.98 -11.82 0.12
CA PRO A 139 -10.07 -12.61 0.92
C PRO A 139 -9.21 -13.54 0.06
N ILE A 140 -7.93 -13.68 0.42
CA ILE A 140 -7.02 -14.61 -0.25
C ILE A 140 -6.26 -15.48 0.76
N VAL A 141 -5.98 -16.73 0.38
CA VAL A 141 -5.17 -17.66 1.16
C VAL A 141 -4.04 -18.22 0.32
N TYR A 142 -2.90 -18.45 0.98
CA TYR A 142 -1.73 -19.03 0.33
C TYR A 142 -1.89 -20.56 0.19
N ILE A 143 -1.56 -21.09 -0.98
CA ILE A 143 -1.67 -22.50 -1.34
C ILE A 143 -0.36 -23.13 -1.77
N GLY A 144 0.74 -22.38 -1.73
CA GLY A 144 2.07 -22.87 -2.11
C GLY A 144 2.64 -23.90 -1.14
N GLU A 145 3.79 -24.48 -1.49
CA GLU A 145 4.42 -25.58 -0.74
C GLU A 145 4.83 -25.20 0.69
N ASN A 146 5.33 -23.98 0.90
CA ASN A 146 5.72 -23.45 2.21
C ASN A 146 4.52 -22.85 2.98
N LYS A 147 3.40 -23.56 3.00
CA LYS A 147 2.18 -23.11 3.67
C LYS A 147 2.35 -23.14 5.18
N PRO A 148 2.39 -21.98 5.85
CA PRO A 148 2.51 -21.94 7.30
C PRO A 148 1.24 -22.44 7.98
N THR A 149 1.40 -23.01 9.17
CA THR A 149 0.31 -23.47 10.04
C THR A 149 -0.08 -22.45 11.09
N GLU A 150 0.76 -21.45 11.33
CA GLU A 150 0.60 -20.41 12.38
C GLU A 150 0.89 -19.02 11.83
N LYS A 151 0.62 -17.98 12.63
CA LYS A 151 0.90 -16.56 12.33
C LYS A 151 0.35 -16.15 10.96
N LYS A 152 -0.89 -16.55 10.71
CA LYS A 152 -1.60 -16.22 9.47
C LYS A 152 -2.35 -14.91 9.67
N TRP A 153 -1.68 -13.79 9.47
CA TRP A 153 -2.40 -12.52 9.37
C TRP A 153 -3.29 -12.55 8.14
N ALA A 154 -4.52 -12.04 8.26
CA ALA A 154 -5.46 -12.08 7.16
C ALA A 154 -4.93 -11.28 5.97
N ASN A 155 -5.05 -11.86 4.78
CA ASN A 155 -4.70 -11.20 3.53
C ASN A 155 -5.95 -11.06 2.66
N ALA A 156 -6.06 -9.92 1.99
CA ALA A 156 -7.09 -9.68 0.98
C ALA A 156 -6.45 -9.03 -0.25
N MET A 157 -7.16 -9.02 -1.34
CA MET A 157 -6.81 -8.24 -2.53
C MET A 157 -7.97 -7.35 -2.95
N THR A 158 -7.66 -6.20 -3.51
CA THR A 158 -8.59 -5.33 -4.23
C THR A 158 -8.73 -5.78 -5.69
N GLU A 159 -9.72 -5.25 -6.40
CA GLU A 159 -10.04 -5.65 -7.77
C GLU A 159 -8.86 -5.51 -8.74
N ASP A 160 -7.97 -4.54 -8.54
CA ASP A 160 -6.75 -4.32 -9.34
C ASP A 160 -5.62 -5.33 -9.05
N GLY A 161 -5.87 -6.29 -8.13
CA GLY A 161 -4.91 -7.30 -7.69
C GLY A 161 -3.91 -6.82 -6.66
N SER A 162 -4.07 -5.62 -6.10
CA SER A 162 -3.26 -5.11 -4.99
C SER A 162 -3.52 -5.92 -3.73
N MET A 163 -2.45 -6.23 -2.98
CA MET A 163 -2.49 -7.10 -1.80
C MET A 163 -2.41 -6.31 -0.50
N TRP A 164 -3.21 -6.73 0.48
CA TRP A 164 -3.38 -6.07 1.76
C TRP A 164 -3.30 -7.06 2.92
N VAL A 165 -2.78 -6.59 4.05
CA VAL A 165 -2.66 -7.37 5.30
C VAL A 165 -3.46 -6.68 6.39
N TRP A 166 -4.32 -7.45 7.08
CA TRP A 166 -5.13 -6.94 8.18
C TRP A 166 -4.32 -6.81 9.45
N ILE A 167 -4.36 -5.64 10.06
CA ILE A 167 -3.85 -5.37 11.40
C ILE A 167 -5.07 -5.13 12.31
N PRO A 168 -5.44 -6.12 13.14
CA PRO A 168 -6.59 -6.00 14.03
C PRO A 168 -6.31 -4.97 15.13
N ARG A 169 -7.36 -4.31 15.63
CA ARG A 169 -7.29 -3.36 16.75
C ARG A 169 -6.74 -4.03 18.01
N TYR A 170 -5.81 -3.38 18.68
CA TYR A 170 -5.21 -3.87 19.91
C TYR A 170 -4.75 -2.77 20.87
N ALA A 171 -4.56 -3.15 22.15
CA ALA A 171 -3.75 -2.44 23.12
C ALA A 171 -2.40 -3.13 23.27
N TYR A 172 -1.36 -2.37 23.58
CA TYR A 172 0.00 -2.88 23.75
C TYR A 172 0.66 -2.40 25.04
N GLN A 173 1.71 -3.11 25.43
CA GLN A 173 2.57 -2.76 26.55
C GLN A 173 4.02 -3.10 26.20
N ILE A 174 4.93 -2.15 26.38
CA ILE A 174 6.36 -2.41 26.34
C ILE A 174 6.80 -2.77 27.77
N ALA A 175 7.02 -4.06 28.03
CA ALA A 175 7.25 -4.58 29.37
C ALA A 175 8.65 -4.28 29.87
N ASP A 176 9.64 -4.28 28.98
CA ASP A 176 11.05 -4.02 29.29
C ASP A 176 11.75 -3.27 28.15
N ASN A 177 12.95 -2.79 28.41
CA ASN A 177 13.78 -2.04 27.46
C ASN A 177 13.10 -0.78 26.85
N TYR A 178 12.05 -0.26 27.50
CA TYR A 178 11.43 0.99 27.10
C TYR A 178 12.46 2.13 27.07
N HIS A 179 12.44 2.92 26.00
CA HIS A 179 13.31 4.08 25.79
C HIS A 179 14.81 3.74 25.93
N THR A 180 15.25 2.66 25.29
CA THR A 180 16.64 2.19 25.24
C THR A 180 17.08 1.90 23.80
N ASN A 181 18.36 1.62 23.62
CA ASN A 181 18.93 1.10 22.38
C ASN A 181 19.27 -0.40 22.48
N SER A 182 18.37 -1.19 23.07
CA SER A 182 18.60 -2.62 23.27
C SER A 182 18.97 -3.34 21.97
N ALA A 183 20.10 -4.04 21.97
CA ALA A 183 20.54 -4.82 20.81
C ALA A 183 19.66 -6.05 20.53
N THR A 184 18.84 -6.46 21.47
CA THR A 184 17.93 -7.62 21.36
C THR A 184 16.45 -7.23 21.42
N GLY A 185 16.16 -5.91 21.39
CA GLY A 185 14.82 -5.38 21.55
C GLY A 185 14.29 -5.52 22.98
N GLY A 186 12.99 -5.48 23.10
CA GLY A 186 12.24 -5.65 24.34
C GLY A 186 10.97 -6.48 24.11
N THR A 187 10.29 -6.80 25.19
CA THR A 187 9.04 -7.57 25.19
C THR A 187 7.87 -6.65 24.92
N ILE A 188 7.14 -6.89 23.84
CA ILE A 188 5.88 -6.21 23.52
C ILE A 188 4.72 -7.17 23.74
N ASN A 189 3.88 -6.86 24.72
CA ASN A 189 2.65 -7.58 25.00
C ASN A 189 1.49 -6.94 24.23
N ILE A 190 0.60 -7.76 23.68
CA ILE A 190 -0.57 -7.35 22.93
C ILE A 190 -1.83 -7.93 23.56
N LYS A 191 -2.89 -7.12 23.64
CA LYS A 191 -4.27 -7.53 23.91
C LYS A 191 -5.15 -7.06 22.76
N PHE A 192 -5.72 -7.99 22.00
CA PHE A 192 -6.67 -7.62 20.97
C PHE A 192 -7.97 -7.08 21.61
N LEU A 193 -8.52 -6.05 20.99
CA LEU A 193 -9.74 -5.38 21.44
C LEU A 193 -10.95 -5.84 20.61
N LYS A 194 -12.15 -5.78 21.19
CA LYS A 194 -13.40 -6.19 20.55
C LYS A 194 -13.96 -5.07 19.67
N ASP A 195 -14.19 -5.38 18.43
CA ASP A 195 -14.78 -4.46 17.46
C ASP A 195 -14.04 -3.10 17.43
N ASP A 196 -14.75 -2.00 17.49
CA ASP A 196 -14.26 -0.63 17.62
C ASP A 196 -14.21 -0.13 19.09
N SER A 197 -14.39 -1.06 20.05
CA SER A 197 -14.39 -0.73 21.48
C SER A 197 -12.98 -0.73 22.09
N ASN A 198 -12.87 -0.20 23.31
CA ASN A 198 -11.67 -0.29 24.15
C ASN A 198 -11.76 -1.45 25.16
N VAL A 199 -12.47 -2.53 24.84
CA VAL A 199 -12.58 -3.72 25.67
C VAL A 199 -11.79 -4.86 25.03
N ALA A 200 -10.81 -5.41 25.74
CA ALA A 200 -10.05 -6.56 25.27
C ALA A 200 -10.86 -7.87 25.36
N TYR A 201 -10.46 -8.89 24.60
CA TYR A 201 -11.11 -10.21 24.63
C TYR A 201 -11.02 -10.88 26.00
N ASP A 202 -10.01 -10.58 26.79
CA ASP A 202 -9.87 -11.04 28.19
C ASP A 202 -10.70 -10.21 29.21
N GLY A 203 -11.46 -9.22 28.76
CA GLY A 203 -12.31 -8.37 29.58
C GLY A 203 -11.62 -7.09 30.11
N THR A 204 -10.33 -6.87 29.85
CA THR A 204 -9.65 -5.62 30.24
C THR A 204 -10.27 -4.44 29.50
N SER A 205 -10.61 -3.37 30.24
CA SER A 205 -11.26 -2.16 29.70
C SER A 205 -10.68 -0.84 30.22
N THR A 206 -9.63 -0.92 31.06
CA THR A 206 -8.96 0.27 31.59
C THR A 206 -7.52 0.31 31.07
N TRP A 207 -7.13 1.46 30.53
CA TRP A 207 -5.86 1.68 29.86
C TRP A 207 -5.16 2.90 30.42
N ASP A 208 -3.84 2.87 30.50
CA ASP A 208 -3.02 4.01 30.96
C ASP A 208 -3.05 5.14 29.95
N ASN A 209 -2.92 4.84 28.64
CA ASN A 209 -2.83 5.77 27.53
C ASN A 209 -1.77 6.88 27.73
N VAL A 210 -0.61 6.45 28.21
CA VAL A 210 0.57 7.30 28.44
C VAL A 210 1.82 6.57 28.04
N SER A 211 2.81 7.29 27.52
CA SER A 211 4.14 6.77 27.22
C SER A 211 4.83 6.30 28.51
N GLY A 212 5.38 5.10 28.54
CA GLY A 212 6.09 4.57 29.73
C GLY A 212 6.23 3.05 29.77
N GLN A 213 7.31 2.58 30.42
CA GLN A 213 7.53 1.14 30.62
C GLN A 213 6.39 0.50 31.43
N GLY A 214 5.91 -0.65 30.96
CA GLY A 214 4.87 -1.41 31.63
C GLY A 214 3.46 -0.79 31.49
N LYS A 215 3.31 0.33 30.78
CA LYS A 215 2.03 1.00 30.56
C LYS A 215 1.26 0.33 29.43
N TRP A 216 -0.04 0.09 29.67
CA TRP A 216 -0.95 -0.43 28.69
C TRP A 216 -1.65 0.70 27.93
N ASN A 217 -1.49 0.74 26.63
CA ASN A 217 -2.03 1.78 25.77
C ASN A 217 -2.89 1.19 24.66
N VAL A 218 -4.08 1.71 24.46
CA VAL A 218 -4.82 1.47 23.20
C VAL A 218 -3.98 2.07 22.09
N HIS A 219 -3.71 1.28 21.04
CA HIS A 219 -2.85 1.76 19.97
C HIS A 219 -3.53 2.88 19.16
N PRO A 220 -2.90 4.05 18.98
CA PRO A 220 -3.56 5.24 18.42
C PRO A 220 -3.91 5.12 16.93
N SER A 221 -3.27 4.21 16.19
CA SER A 221 -3.51 4.02 14.75
C SER A 221 -4.94 3.60 14.39
N PHE A 222 -5.69 3.04 15.35
CA PHE A 222 -7.05 2.55 15.10
C PHE A 222 -8.12 3.62 15.28
N ASN A 223 -7.73 4.88 15.13
CA ASN A 223 -8.63 6.01 15.08
C ASN A 223 -8.49 6.77 13.75
N TYR A 224 -9.51 6.67 12.91
CA TYR A 224 -9.59 7.35 11.63
C TYR A 224 -10.73 8.40 11.63
N GLY A 225 -10.73 9.30 12.64
CA GLY A 225 -11.83 10.20 12.93
C GLY A 225 -12.95 9.54 13.73
N GLN A 226 -13.01 8.21 13.72
CA GLN A 226 -13.76 7.32 14.60
C GLN A 226 -12.92 6.07 14.84
N GLU A 227 -13.23 5.32 15.89
CA GLU A 227 -12.55 4.09 16.21
C GLU A 227 -12.86 3.01 15.14
N VAL A 228 -11.85 2.23 14.76
CA VAL A 228 -12.01 1.14 13.79
C VAL A 228 -11.53 -0.19 14.38
N SER A 229 -12.14 -1.28 13.93
CA SER A 229 -11.80 -2.64 14.40
C SER A 229 -10.44 -3.16 13.92
N GLY A 230 -9.80 -2.44 13.01
CA GLY A 230 -8.49 -2.70 12.43
C GLY A 230 -8.28 -1.91 11.14
N ILE A 231 -7.11 -2.09 10.54
CA ILE A 231 -6.71 -1.42 9.29
C ILE A 231 -6.13 -2.43 8.29
N TRP A 232 -6.27 -2.16 7.02
CA TRP A 232 -5.61 -2.89 5.94
C TRP A 232 -4.34 -2.16 5.53
N VAL A 233 -3.19 -2.75 5.77
CA VAL A 233 -1.89 -2.20 5.38
C VAL A 233 -1.44 -2.81 4.06
N ALA A 234 -0.93 -2.00 3.16
CA ALA A 234 -0.32 -2.48 1.92
C ALA A 234 0.74 -3.55 2.22
N LYS A 235 0.61 -4.72 1.60
CA LYS A 235 1.50 -5.86 1.86
C LYS A 235 2.94 -5.60 1.48
N PHE A 236 3.15 -4.77 0.46
CA PHE A 236 4.42 -4.35 -0.10
C PHE A 236 4.48 -2.83 -0.20
N GLU A 237 5.65 -2.26 -0.47
CA GLU A 237 5.76 -0.87 -0.92
C GLU A 237 4.85 -0.62 -2.13
N ALA A 238 4.38 0.61 -2.28
CA ALA A 238 3.61 1.03 -3.45
C ALA A 238 4.42 0.90 -4.75
N SER A 239 3.74 0.61 -5.84
CA SER A 239 4.29 0.66 -7.19
C SER A 239 3.35 1.46 -8.09
N PRO A 240 3.83 2.16 -9.12
CA PRO A 240 2.95 2.76 -10.10
C PRO A 240 2.37 1.68 -11.04
N GLU A 241 1.21 1.94 -11.61
CA GLU A 241 0.64 1.09 -12.66
C GLU A 241 1.66 0.88 -13.80
N GLY A 242 1.82 -0.36 -14.23
CA GLY A 242 2.79 -0.73 -15.26
C GLY A 242 4.22 -0.93 -14.76
N ALA A 243 4.47 -0.88 -13.43
CA ALA A 243 5.76 -1.20 -12.86
C ALA A 243 6.22 -2.61 -13.25
N THR A 244 7.51 -2.74 -13.53
CA THR A 244 8.20 -4.01 -13.84
C THR A 244 9.39 -4.18 -12.89
N THR A 245 10.26 -5.14 -13.14
CA THR A 245 11.55 -5.28 -12.44
C THR A 245 12.58 -4.22 -12.83
N ASN A 246 12.30 -3.39 -13.84
CA ASN A 246 13.16 -2.28 -14.23
C ASN A 246 12.79 -1.03 -13.42
N PRO A 247 13.68 -0.49 -12.56
CA PRO A 247 13.40 0.69 -11.73
C PRO A 247 12.94 1.91 -12.53
N SER A 248 13.45 2.12 -13.73
CA SER A 248 13.09 3.29 -14.56
C SER A 248 11.60 3.35 -14.92
N ASN A 249 10.87 2.21 -14.89
CA ASN A 249 9.44 2.18 -15.11
C ASN A 249 8.63 2.64 -13.89
N SER A 250 9.27 2.71 -12.73
CA SER A 250 8.66 3.07 -11.45
C SER A 250 9.09 4.46 -10.96
N GLU A 251 10.01 5.14 -11.65
CA GLU A 251 10.44 6.50 -11.35
C GLU A 251 9.44 7.51 -11.92
N TYR A 252 8.69 8.17 -11.03
CA TYR A 252 7.70 9.16 -11.47
C TYR A 252 7.34 10.13 -10.36
N ASP A 253 7.63 11.42 -10.52
CA ASP A 253 7.21 12.46 -9.57
C ASP A 253 5.93 13.16 -10.06
N GLY A 254 4.79 12.59 -9.74
CA GLY A 254 3.50 13.14 -10.11
C GLY A 254 2.32 12.29 -9.64
N THR A 255 1.10 12.78 -9.90
CA THR A 255 -0.15 12.14 -9.46
C THR A 255 -0.95 11.51 -10.59
N GLY A 256 -0.41 11.51 -11.81
CA GLY A 256 -1.12 11.04 -13.02
C GLY A 256 -1.12 9.52 -13.22
N LYS A 257 -0.33 8.76 -12.44
CA LYS A 257 -0.33 7.29 -12.48
C LYS A 257 -1.17 6.72 -11.34
N LYS A 258 -1.78 5.56 -11.57
CA LYS A 258 -2.48 4.82 -10.52
C LYS A 258 -1.48 4.07 -9.63
N LEU A 259 -1.81 3.97 -8.36
CA LEU A 259 -1.06 3.18 -7.39
C LEU A 259 -1.51 1.72 -7.47
N GLN A 260 -0.56 0.80 -7.30
CA GLN A 260 -0.80 -0.63 -7.07
C GLN A 260 0.12 -1.16 -5.97
N VAL A 261 -0.25 -2.30 -5.36
CA VAL A 261 0.53 -2.99 -4.33
C VAL A 261 0.74 -4.44 -4.77
N LYS A 262 1.85 -4.72 -5.43
CA LYS A 262 2.13 -6.03 -6.02
C LYS A 262 3.54 -6.51 -5.68
N PRO A 263 3.78 -7.82 -5.55
CA PRO A 263 5.12 -8.37 -5.37
C PRO A 263 5.91 -8.43 -6.69
N GLY A 264 7.23 -8.42 -6.58
CA GLY A 264 8.13 -8.72 -7.70
C GLY A 264 8.26 -7.62 -8.75
N VAL A 265 7.89 -6.40 -8.42
CA VAL A 265 8.06 -5.21 -9.27
C VAL A 265 8.86 -4.15 -8.52
N SER A 266 9.46 -3.21 -9.22
CA SER A 266 10.13 -2.08 -8.56
C SER A 266 9.13 -1.19 -7.85
N SER A 267 9.42 -0.79 -6.61
CA SER A 267 8.60 0.15 -5.86
C SER A 267 8.58 1.53 -6.52
N TRP A 268 7.54 2.29 -6.25
CA TRP A 268 7.41 3.67 -6.74
C TRP A 268 8.49 4.53 -6.12
N SER A 269 9.44 4.97 -6.91
CA SER A 269 10.54 5.82 -6.47
C SER A 269 10.51 7.17 -7.17
N ASN A 270 11.38 8.09 -6.73
CA ASN A 270 11.52 9.42 -7.31
C ASN A 270 10.23 10.27 -7.24
N ILE A 271 9.51 10.17 -6.11
CA ILE A 271 8.26 10.88 -5.85
C ILE A 271 8.37 11.77 -4.60
N ALA A 272 7.93 13.02 -4.69
CA ALA A 272 7.86 13.92 -3.54
C ALA A 272 6.72 13.50 -2.58
N ILE A 273 6.92 13.72 -1.27
CA ILE A 273 5.98 13.25 -0.24
C ILE A 273 4.54 13.77 -0.44
N GLY A 274 4.36 14.99 -0.92
CA GLY A 274 3.02 15.55 -1.20
C GLY A 274 2.32 14.85 -2.36
N ASN A 275 3.06 14.40 -3.38
CA ASN A 275 2.53 13.62 -4.48
C ASN A 275 2.23 12.19 -4.01
N ALA A 276 3.11 11.56 -3.23
CA ALA A 276 2.89 10.25 -2.60
C ALA A 276 1.62 10.25 -1.72
N TYR A 277 1.45 11.29 -0.90
CA TYR A 277 0.23 11.49 -0.10
C TYR A 277 -1.02 11.58 -0.98
N THR A 278 -0.96 12.35 -2.06
CA THR A 278 -2.09 12.54 -2.98
C THR A 278 -2.47 11.25 -3.72
N VAL A 279 -1.51 10.48 -4.23
CA VAL A 279 -1.82 9.22 -4.93
C VAL A 279 -2.38 8.17 -3.98
N CYS A 280 -1.96 8.16 -2.70
CA CYS A 280 -2.56 7.30 -1.69
C CYS A 280 -4.02 7.66 -1.41
N LEU A 281 -4.35 8.94 -1.27
CA LEU A 281 -5.75 9.39 -1.09
C LEU A 281 -6.62 9.04 -2.30
N ASN A 282 -6.07 9.13 -3.50
CA ASN A 282 -6.79 8.91 -4.75
C ASN A 282 -6.92 7.42 -5.11
N TYR A 283 -6.26 6.50 -4.39
CA TYR A 283 -6.30 5.09 -4.72
C TYR A 283 -7.71 4.51 -4.63
N ASN A 284 -8.38 4.68 -3.50
CA ASN A 284 -9.77 4.23 -3.30
C ASN A 284 -10.44 5.01 -2.15
N SER A 285 -11.23 6.03 -2.49
CA SER A 285 -11.90 6.88 -1.50
C SER A 285 -12.98 6.15 -0.71
N ILE A 286 -13.61 5.11 -1.27
CA ILE A 286 -14.64 4.31 -0.58
C ILE A 286 -14.00 3.50 0.56
N LEU A 287 -12.76 3.05 0.37
CA LEU A 287 -11.98 2.34 1.38
C LEU A 287 -11.17 3.27 2.28
N ASN A 288 -11.38 4.59 2.20
CA ASN A 288 -10.62 5.60 2.94
C ASN A 288 -9.11 5.41 2.82
N SER A 289 -8.65 5.15 1.59
CA SER A 289 -7.22 4.99 1.31
C SER A 289 -6.45 6.26 1.65
N HIS A 290 -5.30 6.10 2.26
CA HIS A 290 -4.41 7.19 2.64
C HIS A 290 -2.96 6.70 2.74
N MET A 291 -2.01 7.63 2.77
CA MET A 291 -0.62 7.30 2.99
C MET A 291 -0.40 6.86 4.44
N MET A 292 0.33 5.76 4.66
CA MET A 292 0.62 5.22 5.98
C MET A 292 1.12 6.29 6.93
N LYS A 293 0.47 6.45 8.08
CA LYS A 293 0.90 7.35 9.16
C LYS A 293 2.03 6.72 9.99
N ASN A 294 2.70 7.52 10.80
CA ASN A 294 3.77 7.02 11.66
C ASN A 294 3.25 6.07 12.76
N ASP A 295 2.07 6.35 13.34
CA ASP A 295 1.42 5.45 14.28
C ASP A 295 0.93 4.14 13.63
N GLU A 296 0.51 4.16 12.37
CA GLU A 296 0.15 2.94 11.63
C GLU A 296 1.38 2.07 11.32
N TRP A 297 2.52 2.70 11.02
CA TRP A 297 3.79 2.00 10.95
C TRP A 297 4.12 1.32 12.29
N GLY A 298 3.98 2.06 13.39
CA GLY A 298 4.16 1.57 14.74
C GLY A 298 3.25 0.39 15.07
N ALA A 299 1.99 0.42 14.60
CA ALA A 299 1.06 -0.70 14.79
C ALA A 299 1.56 -2.00 14.16
N VAL A 300 2.09 -1.94 12.95
CA VAL A 300 2.68 -3.11 12.30
C VAL A 300 3.96 -3.54 13.01
N ALA A 301 4.83 -2.59 13.38
CA ALA A 301 6.10 -2.85 14.04
C ALA A 301 5.90 -3.54 15.41
N TYR A 302 4.99 -3.03 16.25
CA TYR A 302 4.72 -3.63 17.56
C TYR A 302 4.06 -5.00 17.47
N LEU A 303 3.11 -5.17 16.55
CA LEU A 303 2.52 -6.49 16.32
C LEU A 303 3.58 -7.49 15.80
N SER A 304 4.50 -7.05 14.93
CA SER A 304 5.63 -7.85 14.46
C SER A 304 6.57 -8.26 15.59
N LYS A 305 6.86 -7.36 16.52
CA LYS A 305 7.76 -7.59 17.66
C LYS A 305 7.07 -8.26 18.86
N SER A 306 5.81 -8.65 18.73
CA SER A 306 5.06 -9.44 19.72
C SER A 306 5.06 -10.94 19.39
N LYS A 307 4.46 -11.75 20.27
CA LYS A 307 4.26 -13.20 20.03
C LYS A 307 3.48 -13.53 18.77
N TYR A 308 2.75 -12.57 18.19
CA TYR A 308 1.94 -12.73 16.98
C TYR A 308 2.74 -12.50 15.69
N GLY A 309 3.96 -12.02 15.80
CA GLY A 309 4.91 -11.80 14.71
C GLY A 309 6.26 -12.48 14.94
N LYS A 310 7.33 -11.80 14.65
CA LYS A 310 8.71 -12.31 14.77
C LYS A 310 9.28 -12.24 16.18
N GLN A 311 8.62 -11.57 17.12
CA GLN A 311 9.12 -11.35 18.48
C GLN A 311 10.49 -10.64 18.48
N ASN A 312 11.50 -11.26 19.12
CA ASN A 312 12.85 -10.71 19.22
C ASN A 312 13.72 -10.95 17.98
N GLU A 313 13.19 -11.62 16.95
CA GLU A 313 13.91 -11.78 15.70
C GLU A 313 13.74 -10.52 14.83
N GLU A 314 14.81 -10.14 14.15
CA GLU A 314 14.72 -9.05 13.16
C GLU A 314 14.01 -9.50 11.89
N VAL A 315 13.31 -8.55 11.26
CA VAL A 315 12.79 -8.70 9.90
C VAL A 315 13.98 -8.59 8.95
N TRP A 316 14.16 -9.59 8.09
CA TRP A 316 15.26 -9.56 7.14
C TRP A 316 15.13 -8.40 6.18
N ILE A 317 16.27 -7.84 5.79
CA ILE A 317 16.32 -6.70 4.88
C ILE A 317 15.91 -7.10 3.47
N ASN A 318 15.09 -6.26 2.82
CA ASN A 318 15.01 -6.22 1.37
C ASN A 318 16.26 -5.48 0.84
N ASN A 319 17.25 -6.23 0.36
CA ASN A 319 18.54 -5.68 -0.11
C ASN A 319 18.60 -5.46 -1.63
N SER A 320 17.47 -5.44 -2.32
CA SER A 320 17.38 -5.24 -3.76
C SER A 320 17.71 -3.78 -4.15
N SER A 321 18.80 -3.56 -4.88
CA SER A 321 19.17 -2.25 -5.42
C SER A 321 18.22 -1.75 -6.53
N SER A 322 17.35 -2.62 -7.03
CA SER A 322 16.27 -2.27 -7.95
C SER A 322 14.93 -2.08 -7.23
N TYR A 323 14.95 -2.05 -5.88
CA TYR A 323 13.76 -1.86 -5.03
C TYR A 323 12.63 -2.85 -5.35
N ILE A 324 12.96 -4.11 -5.64
CA ILE A 324 11.96 -5.13 -5.99
C ILE A 324 11.15 -5.48 -4.75
N THR A 325 9.86 -5.23 -4.81
CA THR A 325 8.90 -5.44 -3.71
C THR A 325 8.83 -6.91 -3.30
N GLY A 326 8.85 -7.15 -1.99
CA GLY A 326 8.83 -8.49 -1.40
C GLY A 326 10.14 -9.27 -1.55
N SER A 327 11.22 -8.66 -2.01
CA SER A 327 12.54 -9.32 -2.03
C SER A 327 13.14 -9.43 -0.63
N ALA A 328 13.99 -10.40 -0.44
CA ALA A 328 14.76 -10.59 0.79
C ALA A 328 16.21 -10.89 0.51
N GLY A 329 17.12 -10.34 1.31
CA GLY A 329 18.50 -10.78 1.39
C GLY A 329 18.63 -12.12 2.12
N ASN A 330 19.86 -12.52 2.42
CA ASN A 330 20.15 -13.79 3.11
C ASN A 330 20.25 -13.65 4.64
N SER A 331 20.07 -12.45 5.17
CA SER A 331 20.07 -12.16 6.61
C SER A 331 19.34 -10.83 6.88
N ALA A 332 19.13 -10.49 8.15
CA ALA A 332 18.62 -9.19 8.56
C ALA A 332 19.59 -8.04 8.21
N SER A 333 20.88 -8.34 8.08
CA SER A 333 21.95 -7.36 7.84
C SER A 333 22.64 -7.52 6.48
N ALA A 334 22.02 -8.21 5.52
CA ALA A 334 22.62 -8.41 4.21
C ALA A 334 22.93 -7.08 3.52
N GLY A 335 24.15 -6.99 2.95
CA GLY A 335 24.53 -5.81 2.17
C GLY A 335 23.77 -5.72 0.84
N SER A 336 23.93 -4.60 0.16
CA SER A 336 23.30 -4.34 -1.14
C SER A 336 23.59 -5.44 -2.14
N ASN A 337 22.56 -6.12 -2.63
CA ASN A 337 22.66 -7.27 -3.56
C ASN A 337 23.64 -8.37 -3.10
N GLU A 338 23.98 -8.43 -1.81
CA GLU A 338 24.81 -9.48 -1.25
C GLU A 338 24.01 -10.78 -1.25
N GLY A 339 24.44 -11.71 -2.10
CA GLY A 339 23.72 -12.95 -2.35
C GLY A 339 22.53 -12.78 -3.29
N THR A 340 21.79 -13.85 -3.47
CA THR A 340 20.59 -13.87 -4.32
C THR A 340 19.45 -13.15 -3.61
N THR A 341 18.76 -12.25 -4.29
CA THR A 341 17.47 -11.73 -3.80
C THR A 341 16.43 -12.85 -3.82
N ASN A 342 15.86 -13.14 -2.66
CA ASN A 342 14.89 -14.22 -2.51
C ASN A 342 13.48 -13.68 -2.76
N ASP A 343 12.69 -14.42 -3.55
CA ASP A 343 11.25 -14.15 -3.73
C ASP A 343 10.49 -14.26 -2.40
N TYR A 344 9.51 -13.42 -2.19
CA TYR A 344 8.71 -13.33 -0.94
C TYR A 344 8.02 -14.64 -0.53
N THR A 345 7.83 -15.59 -1.45
CA THR A 345 7.22 -16.90 -1.17
C THR A 345 8.24 -17.98 -0.88
N SER A 346 9.52 -17.73 -1.09
CA SER A 346 10.59 -18.70 -0.82
C SER A 346 10.82 -18.87 0.69
N THR A 347 11.50 -19.95 1.07
CA THR A 347 11.87 -20.25 2.47
C THR A 347 12.70 -19.12 3.11
N GLN A 348 13.54 -18.46 2.33
CA GLN A 348 14.31 -17.31 2.81
C GLN A 348 13.51 -16.02 2.70
N GLY A 349 12.74 -15.84 1.61
CA GLY A 349 11.96 -14.64 1.36
C GLY A 349 10.96 -14.32 2.46
N VAL A 350 10.28 -15.33 3.03
CA VAL A 350 9.32 -15.12 4.12
C VAL A 350 9.94 -14.50 5.37
N LYS A 351 11.27 -14.58 5.55
CA LYS A 351 11.97 -13.99 6.71
C LYS A 351 12.01 -12.46 6.65
N ALA A 352 11.78 -11.85 5.48
CA ALA A 352 11.62 -10.41 5.31
C ALA A 352 10.19 -9.91 5.61
N SER A 353 9.27 -10.79 5.99
CA SER A 353 7.95 -10.38 6.45
C SER A 353 7.88 -10.18 7.95
N THR A 354 6.95 -9.37 8.39
CA THR A 354 6.69 -9.05 9.81
C THR A 354 6.25 -10.23 10.66
N THR A 355 5.85 -11.34 10.03
CA THR A 355 5.46 -12.60 10.72
C THR A 355 6.51 -13.69 10.61
N GLY A 356 7.49 -13.56 9.70
CA GLY A 356 8.36 -14.65 9.30
C GLY A 356 7.65 -15.73 8.45
N THR A 357 6.43 -15.45 8.03
CA THR A 357 5.61 -16.29 7.12
C THR A 357 5.17 -15.47 5.91
N VAL A 358 4.61 -16.11 4.88
CA VAL A 358 4.11 -15.41 3.70
C VAL A 358 2.94 -14.44 3.99
N TYR A 359 2.32 -14.51 5.16
CA TYR A 359 1.13 -13.72 5.49
C TYR A 359 1.40 -12.32 6.06
N GLY A 360 2.64 -11.99 6.43
CA GLY A 360 2.97 -10.68 6.98
C GLY A 360 3.12 -9.57 5.93
N VAL A 361 3.48 -8.38 6.42
CA VAL A 361 3.85 -7.20 5.63
C VAL A 361 5.34 -7.28 5.29
N TYR A 362 5.70 -6.98 4.06
CA TYR A 362 7.06 -6.96 3.52
C TYR A 362 7.58 -5.54 3.35
N ASP A 363 8.86 -5.42 3.03
CA ASP A 363 9.58 -4.18 2.70
C ASP A 363 9.62 -3.14 3.84
N MET A 364 9.27 -3.54 5.08
CA MET A 364 9.41 -2.67 6.25
C MET A 364 10.84 -2.63 6.81
N SER A 365 11.76 -3.37 6.20
CA SER A 365 13.20 -3.35 6.49
C SER A 365 13.94 -3.37 5.16
N GLY A 366 14.63 -2.30 4.81
CA GLY A 366 15.25 -2.14 3.50
C GLY A 366 14.26 -1.85 2.38
N GLY A 367 14.58 -2.23 1.13
CA GLY A 367 13.86 -1.74 -0.03
C GLY A 367 14.18 -0.27 -0.31
N ALA A 368 13.20 0.56 -0.56
CA ALA A 368 13.36 2.00 -0.54
C ALA A 368 13.17 2.57 0.88
N HIS A 369 13.62 3.78 1.11
CA HIS A 369 13.19 4.54 2.29
C HIS A 369 11.71 4.90 2.14
N GLU A 370 10.87 4.57 3.11
CA GLU A 370 9.44 4.84 2.99
C GLU A 370 9.04 6.14 3.67
N TYR A 371 8.55 7.10 2.88
CA TYR A 371 7.82 8.24 3.43
C TYR A 371 6.57 7.77 4.17
N VAL A 372 6.34 8.34 5.35
CA VAL A 372 5.08 8.21 6.08
C VAL A 372 4.40 9.57 6.19
N ALA A 373 3.08 9.58 6.35
CA ALA A 373 2.29 10.81 6.48
C ALA A 373 2.52 11.46 7.86
N ALA A 374 3.77 11.88 8.11
CA ALA A 374 4.19 12.45 9.38
C ALA A 374 5.23 13.54 9.18
N TYR A 375 5.15 14.60 10.00
CA TYR A 375 6.10 15.71 9.96
C TYR A 375 6.20 16.46 11.29
N VAL A 376 7.35 17.11 11.52
CA VAL A 376 7.52 18.10 12.60
C VAL A 376 6.97 19.45 12.12
N ASN A 377 6.05 20.04 12.88
CA ASN A 377 5.41 21.30 12.53
C ASN A 377 6.37 22.48 12.74
N GLY A 378 6.77 23.13 11.66
CA GLY A 378 7.73 24.22 11.69
C GLY A 378 7.59 25.18 10.50
N GLU A 379 8.26 26.30 10.57
CA GLU A 379 8.32 27.29 9.51
C GLU A 379 9.50 26.97 8.57
N ASN A 380 9.30 26.08 7.61
CA ASN A 380 10.31 25.74 6.62
C ASN A 380 9.71 25.65 5.23
N ASN A 381 10.34 26.28 4.27
CA ASN A 381 9.90 26.29 2.87
C ASN A 381 9.77 24.87 2.28
N ARG A 382 10.57 23.88 2.73
CA ARG A 382 10.50 22.50 2.26
C ARG A 382 9.18 21.82 2.61
N LEU A 383 8.60 22.15 3.78
CA LEU A 383 7.25 21.70 4.15
C LEU A 383 6.21 22.13 3.09
N ILE A 384 6.30 23.35 2.62
CA ILE A 384 5.38 23.91 1.62
C ILE A 384 5.72 23.40 0.21
N ILE A 385 7.00 23.36 -0.15
CA ILE A 385 7.46 22.97 -1.50
C ILE A 385 7.12 21.51 -1.80
N TYR A 386 7.44 20.61 -0.86
CA TYR A 386 7.31 19.17 -1.10
C TYR A 386 6.11 18.52 -0.42
N GLY A 387 5.60 19.09 0.69
CA GLY A 387 4.57 18.49 1.53
C GLY A 387 3.25 19.23 1.59
N LYS A 388 2.99 20.22 0.75
CA LYS A 388 1.79 21.08 0.82
C LYS A 388 0.48 20.27 0.91
N ALA A 389 0.35 19.20 0.12
CA ALA A 389 -0.84 18.35 0.14
C ALA A 389 -1.02 17.65 1.50
N LEU A 390 0.07 17.08 2.05
CA LEU A 390 0.07 16.44 3.36
C LEU A 390 -0.25 17.45 4.49
N ILE A 391 0.39 18.62 4.48
CA ILE A 391 0.18 19.64 5.52
C ILE A 391 -1.27 20.13 5.55
N ASN A 392 -1.85 20.35 4.38
CA ASN A 392 -3.25 20.79 4.23
C ASN A 392 -4.27 19.66 4.33
N GLY A 393 -3.82 18.39 4.37
CA GLY A 393 -4.69 17.23 4.50
C GLY A 393 -5.41 17.14 5.83
N GLU A 394 -6.40 16.27 5.91
CA GLU A 394 -7.19 16.05 7.11
C GLU A 394 -6.34 15.51 8.27
N THR A 395 -6.68 15.86 9.50
CA THR A 395 -5.94 15.44 10.70
C THR A 395 -5.89 13.90 10.85
N LYS A 396 -6.97 13.21 10.46
CA LYS A 396 -7.05 11.74 10.55
C LYS A 396 -6.08 10.99 9.64
N THR A 397 -5.50 11.67 8.63
CA THR A 397 -4.61 11.08 7.62
C THR A 397 -3.13 11.40 7.82
N LYS A 398 -2.75 11.99 8.95
CA LYS A 398 -1.37 12.39 9.24
C LYS A 398 -1.06 12.42 10.73
N ASN A 399 0.23 12.30 11.07
CA ASN A 399 0.75 12.60 12.40
C ASN A 399 1.55 13.89 12.39
N VAL A 400 1.31 14.76 13.35
CA VAL A 400 2.03 16.02 13.50
C VAL A 400 2.82 16.02 14.82
N TYR A 401 4.08 16.39 14.74
CA TYR A 401 5.03 16.44 15.84
C TYR A 401 5.37 17.90 16.17
N GLU A 402 5.64 18.16 17.43
CA GLU A 402 6.01 19.50 17.89
C GLU A 402 7.47 19.81 17.58
N LYS A 403 7.73 21.03 17.14
CA LYS A 403 9.07 21.60 17.01
C LYS A 403 9.47 22.24 18.34
N ALA A 404 10.63 21.85 18.87
CA ALA A 404 11.23 22.49 20.03
C ALA A 404 11.72 23.92 19.70
N SER A 405 11.99 24.72 20.74
CA SER A 405 12.52 26.09 20.58
C SER A 405 13.88 26.06 19.84
N ARG A 406 14.74 25.11 20.18
CA ARG A 406 15.94 24.78 19.41
C ARG A 406 15.54 23.67 18.44
N ASP A 407 15.51 24.00 17.15
CA ASP A 407 15.15 23.09 16.09
C ASP A 407 16.31 22.14 15.75
N TYR A 408 16.51 21.16 16.60
CA TYR A 408 17.56 20.15 16.50
C TYR A 408 16.98 18.77 16.83
N TYR A 409 17.46 17.71 16.20
CA TYR A 409 16.84 16.39 16.29
C TYR A 409 16.58 15.91 17.72
N GLU A 410 17.53 16.11 18.65
CA GLU A 410 17.38 15.66 20.04
C GLU A 410 16.34 16.49 20.79
N ASP A 411 16.31 17.81 20.56
CA ASP A 411 15.35 18.70 21.22
C ASP A 411 13.92 18.45 20.71
N ASN A 412 13.75 18.24 19.40
CA ASN A 412 12.47 17.87 18.80
C ASN A 412 12.01 16.48 19.28
N TYR A 413 12.92 15.50 19.38
CA TYR A 413 12.64 14.17 19.91
C TYR A 413 12.11 14.24 21.35
N ASN A 414 12.79 14.98 22.22
CA ASN A 414 12.39 15.14 23.61
C ASN A 414 11.09 15.91 23.79
N ALA A 415 10.80 16.90 22.95
CA ALA A 415 9.51 17.63 22.93
C ALA A 415 8.32 16.72 22.61
N ASN A 416 8.58 15.58 21.94
CA ASN A 416 7.56 14.61 21.58
C ASN A 416 7.59 13.32 22.44
N SER A 417 8.24 13.35 23.61
CA SER A 417 8.39 12.20 24.50
C SER A 417 7.07 11.62 25.05
N SER A 418 6.01 12.39 25.02
CA SER A 418 4.66 11.93 25.41
C SER A 418 3.92 11.14 24.32
N LYS A 419 4.39 11.18 23.07
CA LYS A 419 3.80 10.38 21.98
C LYS A 419 4.13 8.91 22.20
N TYR A 420 3.16 8.07 21.84
CA TYR A 420 3.27 6.63 21.98
C TYR A 420 2.62 5.92 20.77
N GLY A 421 3.00 4.67 20.53
CA GLY A 421 2.45 3.84 19.47
C GLY A 421 3.07 4.06 18.08
N ASP A 422 3.99 4.99 17.91
CA ASP A 422 4.61 5.31 16.61
C ASP A 422 5.94 4.58 16.35
N ALA A 423 6.37 3.76 17.29
CA ALA A 423 7.67 3.08 17.27
C ALA A 423 8.86 4.05 17.05
N VAL A 424 8.87 5.16 17.79
CA VAL A 424 9.95 6.16 17.81
C VAL A 424 10.50 6.30 19.22
N TYR A 425 9.91 7.14 20.09
CA TYR A 425 10.44 7.42 21.42
C TYR A 425 10.51 6.18 22.31
N GLU A 426 9.50 5.35 22.29
CA GLU A 426 9.36 4.20 23.17
C GLU A 426 10.43 3.11 22.95
N VAL A 427 10.95 3.00 21.73
CA VAL A 427 11.86 1.92 21.28
C VAL A 427 13.24 2.43 20.87
N SER A 428 13.58 3.66 21.24
CA SER A 428 14.91 4.25 21.00
C SER A 428 15.38 5.01 22.23
N LYS A 429 16.69 5.17 22.39
CA LYS A 429 17.33 5.84 23.53
C LYS A 429 17.40 7.37 23.31
N SER A 430 17.50 7.80 22.08
CA SER A 430 17.66 9.22 21.70
C SER A 430 17.12 9.47 20.29
N GLY A 431 17.01 10.75 19.92
CA GLY A 431 16.61 11.15 18.59
C GLY A 431 17.70 10.96 17.53
N GLY A 432 18.92 10.57 17.90
CA GLY A 432 20.07 10.52 16.98
C GLY A 432 20.70 9.14 16.85
N TYR A 433 21.34 8.95 15.77
CA TYR A 433 22.13 7.85 15.21
C TYR A 433 22.15 6.51 15.97
N TYR A 434 21.57 5.45 15.35
CA TYR A 434 21.63 4.05 15.82
C TYR A 434 21.12 3.85 17.23
N SER A 435 20.12 4.63 17.62
CA SER A 435 19.59 4.65 18.98
C SER A 435 18.34 3.81 19.15
N SER A 436 17.77 3.24 18.08
CA SER A 436 16.62 2.32 18.17
C SER A 436 17.05 0.91 18.58
N TRP A 437 16.10 0.11 19.02
CA TRP A 437 16.34 -1.30 19.26
C TRP A 437 16.96 -1.97 18.02
N TYR A 438 17.76 -2.99 18.25
CA TYR A 438 18.54 -3.75 17.26
C TYR A 438 19.65 -2.93 16.58
N GLY A 439 19.83 -1.67 16.94
CA GLY A 439 20.75 -0.76 16.26
C GLY A 439 20.17 -0.15 14.99
N ASP A 440 18.86 -0.26 14.81
CA ASP A 440 18.16 0.37 13.67
C ASP A 440 18.48 1.87 13.61
N TYR A 441 18.64 2.38 12.40
CA TYR A 441 19.00 3.78 12.20
C TYR A 441 17.91 4.71 12.73
N SER A 442 18.32 5.69 13.50
CA SER A 442 17.44 6.71 14.09
C SER A 442 17.99 8.11 13.85
N HIS A 443 17.16 9.02 13.37
CA HIS A 443 17.44 10.44 13.33
C HIS A 443 16.12 11.21 13.24
N PHE A 444 15.71 11.79 14.36
CA PHE A 444 14.45 12.52 14.44
C PHE A 444 14.47 13.74 13.51
N PRO A 445 13.35 14.09 12.83
CA PRO A 445 13.27 15.25 11.97
C PRO A 445 13.62 16.58 12.68
N ASP A 446 14.36 17.44 11.97
CA ASP A 446 14.84 18.74 12.42
C ASP A 446 14.98 19.74 11.27
N PHE A 447 15.75 20.80 11.46
CA PHE A 447 15.95 21.83 10.44
C PHE A 447 16.56 21.34 9.11
N TYR A 448 17.16 20.14 9.07
CA TYR A 448 17.63 19.52 7.82
C TYR A 448 16.50 18.92 7.00
N GLY A 449 15.45 18.39 7.68
CA GLY A 449 14.27 17.82 7.04
C GLY A 449 13.19 17.52 8.06
N TYR A 450 11.98 17.96 7.79
CA TYR A 450 10.86 17.88 8.73
C TYR A 450 9.96 16.67 8.56
N PHE A 451 10.12 15.90 7.48
CA PHE A 451 9.32 14.71 7.22
C PHE A 451 9.99 13.46 7.77
N PHE A 452 9.18 12.47 8.12
CA PHE A 452 9.66 11.15 8.50
C PHE A 452 9.77 10.21 7.32
N GLU A 453 10.82 9.40 7.32
CA GLU A 453 10.97 8.18 6.54
C GLU A 453 11.25 7.00 7.47
N ARG A 454 10.85 5.78 7.04
CA ARG A 454 10.92 4.56 7.84
C ARG A 454 11.61 3.44 7.04
N GLY A 455 11.92 2.32 7.76
CA GLY A 455 12.44 1.10 7.18
C GLY A 455 13.90 1.16 6.77
N SER A 456 14.42 2.37 6.52
CA SER A 456 15.74 2.62 5.92
C SER A 456 15.85 2.02 4.51
N GLY A 457 17.00 2.12 3.84
CA GLY A 457 17.16 1.67 2.46
C GLY A 457 17.90 0.35 2.31
N TYR A 458 17.78 -0.28 1.15
CA TYR A 458 18.35 -1.57 0.77
C TYR A 458 19.85 -1.73 1.06
N SER A 459 20.60 -0.64 1.07
CA SER A 459 22.06 -0.63 1.24
C SER A 459 22.51 -0.44 2.68
N ARG A 460 21.58 -0.31 3.64
CA ARG A 460 21.90 0.02 5.02
C ARG A 460 22.31 -1.18 5.88
N GLY A 461 22.18 -2.41 5.37
CA GLY A 461 22.57 -3.63 6.08
C GLY A 461 21.92 -3.70 7.48
N ALA A 462 22.70 -3.89 8.51
CA ALA A 462 22.23 -3.99 9.90
C ALA A 462 21.55 -2.72 10.47
N TYR A 463 21.54 -1.63 9.74
CA TYR A 463 20.90 -0.38 10.17
C TYR A 463 19.49 -0.21 9.57
N ALA A 464 19.09 -1.08 8.65
CA ALA A 464 17.73 -1.18 8.19
C ALA A 464 16.90 -2.00 9.17
N GLY A 465 15.66 -1.62 9.39
CA GLY A 465 14.77 -2.36 10.28
C GLY A 465 13.42 -1.67 10.46
N VAL A 466 12.47 -2.43 11.00
CA VAL A 466 11.09 -1.93 11.21
C VAL A 466 11.02 -0.78 12.22
N LEU A 467 12.06 -0.59 13.04
CA LEU A 467 12.15 0.48 14.04
C LEU A 467 13.02 1.65 13.58
N ALA A 468 13.58 1.58 12.36
CA ALA A 468 14.32 2.68 11.79
C ALA A 468 13.42 3.89 11.53
N PHE A 469 13.91 5.08 11.83
CA PHE A 469 13.29 6.36 11.47
C PHE A 469 14.35 7.39 11.11
N HIS A 470 14.05 8.23 10.12
CA HIS A 470 14.98 9.23 9.64
C HIS A 470 14.23 10.50 9.23
N TYR A 471 14.94 11.62 9.17
CA TYR A 471 14.40 12.85 8.62
C TYR A 471 14.52 12.88 7.09
N SER A 472 13.62 13.59 6.44
CA SER A 472 13.73 13.89 5.02
C SER A 472 13.27 15.30 4.70
N SER A 473 13.81 15.84 3.61
CA SER A 473 13.33 17.10 3.05
C SER A 473 11.97 16.96 2.35
N GLY A 474 11.53 15.72 2.06
CA GLY A 474 10.28 15.42 1.38
C GLY A 474 10.34 15.50 -0.15
N GLY A 475 11.51 15.82 -0.74
CA GLY A 475 11.68 15.93 -2.19
C GLY A 475 11.69 14.59 -2.90
N SER A 476 11.45 14.62 -4.21
CA SER A 476 11.60 13.44 -5.06
C SER A 476 13.08 13.06 -5.17
N ALA A 477 13.38 11.80 -4.86
CA ALA A 477 14.71 11.23 -5.05
C ALA A 477 14.61 9.73 -5.30
N ASN A 478 15.59 9.18 -5.99
CA ASN A 478 15.71 7.75 -6.17
C ASN A 478 15.91 7.07 -4.82
N GLY A 479 15.21 5.98 -4.57
CA GLY A 479 15.28 5.25 -3.31
C GLY A 479 14.34 5.74 -2.21
N TYR A 480 13.42 6.65 -2.50
CA TYR A 480 12.31 7.01 -1.62
C TYR A 480 11.01 6.51 -2.18
N SER A 481 10.28 5.74 -1.39
CA SER A 481 8.97 5.16 -1.71
C SER A 481 7.97 5.48 -0.61
N PHE A 482 6.86 4.77 -0.57
CA PHE A 482 5.77 4.94 0.39
C PHE A 482 4.84 3.72 0.35
N ARG A 483 3.90 3.63 1.29
CA ARG A 483 2.82 2.62 1.24
C ARG A 483 1.48 3.21 1.62
N PRO A 484 0.37 2.72 1.02
CA PRO A 484 -0.98 3.08 1.41
C PRO A 484 -1.51 2.20 2.55
N VAL A 485 -2.55 2.74 3.23
CA VAL A 485 -3.39 2.05 4.21
C VAL A 485 -4.86 2.26 3.83
N LEU A 486 -5.73 1.29 4.13
CA LEU A 486 -7.17 1.39 3.98
C LEU A 486 -7.84 1.32 5.36
N ALA A 487 -8.80 2.20 5.61
CA ALA A 487 -9.63 2.20 6.81
C ALA A 487 -11.08 1.96 6.42
N VAL A 488 -11.58 0.74 6.65
CA VAL A 488 -12.98 0.38 6.38
C VAL A 488 -13.81 0.79 7.60
N LEU A 489 -14.59 1.86 7.47
CA LEU A 489 -15.43 2.45 8.52
C LEU A 489 -16.77 1.73 8.70
#